data_2483767d75b8b2e2c281b8eb0e96df38
#
_entry.id   2483767d75b8b2e2c281b8eb0e96df38
#
_cell.length_a   1.000
_cell.length_b   1.000
_cell.length_c   1.000
_cell.angle_alpha   90.00
_cell.angle_beta   90.00
_cell.angle_gamma   90.00
#
_symmetry.space_group_name_H-M   'P 1'
#
loop_
_entity.id
_entity.type
_entity.pdbx_description
1 polymer ?
#
loop_
_entity_poly.entity_id
_entity_poly.type
_entity_poly.pdbx_seq_one_letter_code
_entity_poly.pdbx_strand_id
1 'polypeptide(L)'
;MSKNIDAYPIAMVLADTHCGKDTVEAFKLNMHEAISICQDKSIKYIFFAGDLVLSRAAQTLDILLAIHDVLEACKEAGIEVVMINGNHCKVNQESPRGYCNVFDSFSNVIVVDTYLKFPILKDVQIGLISYFPEQGTFVQKLKELEEVMFDGTKAFRILIIHEGIRGGLCEATETELPAKLFSKWNKVLVGHYHNRNTIAPNIEYIGSSRQHNFGEDEEKGYTVIYTDGSHEFIKNQANIRYRVIDVSAERAGLNLMDELRAVSYTHLPAHET
;
A
#
# COMPACT_ATOMS: atom_id res chain seq x y z
N MET A 1 -14.89 -13.08 7.51
CA MET A 1 -15.82 -13.75 6.56
C MET A 1 -15.10 -14.96 5.99
N SER A 2 -15.73 -16.14 5.93
CA SER A 2 -15.14 -17.29 5.26
C SER A 2 -15.14 -17.01 3.73
N LYS A 3 -14.00 -17.20 3.06
CA LYS A 3 -13.90 -17.12 1.60
C LYS A 3 -14.97 -18.01 0.95
N ASN A 4 -15.70 -17.47 -0.01
CA ASN A 4 -16.53 -18.29 -0.88
C ASN A 4 -15.59 -19.20 -1.70
N ILE A 5 -15.92 -20.48 -1.86
CA ILE A 5 -15.05 -21.47 -2.54
C ILE A 5 -14.76 -21.06 -4.00
N ASP A 6 -15.61 -20.22 -4.60
CA ASP A 6 -15.49 -19.73 -5.98
C ASP A 6 -14.88 -18.32 -6.11
N ALA A 7 -14.43 -17.69 -5.00
CA ALA A 7 -13.85 -16.37 -5.07
C ALA A 7 -12.42 -16.42 -5.62
N TYR A 8 -12.14 -15.64 -6.66
CA TYR A 8 -10.80 -15.50 -7.25
C TYR A 8 -10.23 -14.09 -7.04
N PRO A 9 -8.89 -13.94 -7.02
CA PRO A 9 -8.25 -12.65 -6.80
C PRO A 9 -8.46 -11.73 -7.99
N ILE A 10 -8.72 -10.43 -7.72
CA ILE A 10 -9.00 -9.42 -8.74
C ILE A 10 -8.04 -8.24 -8.70
N ALA A 11 -7.52 -7.92 -7.53
CA ALA A 11 -6.62 -6.78 -7.35
C ALA A 11 -5.65 -7.01 -6.20
N MET A 12 -4.49 -6.36 -6.30
CA MET A 12 -3.53 -6.22 -5.21
C MET A 12 -3.53 -4.76 -4.74
N VAL A 13 -3.45 -4.54 -3.42
CA VAL A 13 -3.27 -3.22 -2.81
C VAL A 13 -1.96 -3.22 -2.03
N LEU A 14 -1.17 -2.20 -2.22
CA LEU A 14 0.07 -1.94 -1.48
C LEU A 14 0.19 -0.46 -1.16
N ALA A 15 0.94 -0.12 -0.13
CA ALA A 15 1.15 1.25 0.35
C ALA A 15 2.57 1.46 0.83
N ASP A 16 2.92 2.72 1.03
CA ASP A 16 4.10 3.12 1.78
C ASP A 16 5.38 2.45 1.27
N THR A 17 5.57 2.46 -0.06
CA THR A 17 6.80 1.90 -0.66
C THR A 17 8.01 2.79 -0.41
N HIS A 18 7.80 4.10 -0.22
CA HIS A 18 8.82 5.09 0.10
C HIS A 18 10.11 4.90 -0.72
N CYS A 19 9.96 4.93 -2.05
CA CYS A 19 11.12 4.91 -2.95
C CYS A 19 11.97 6.16 -2.67
N GLY A 20 13.18 5.95 -2.20
CA GLY A 20 14.15 6.98 -1.82
C GLY A 20 15.54 6.62 -2.35
N LYS A 21 16.48 7.58 -2.32
CA LYS A 21 17.82 7.42 -2.89
C LYS A 21 18.53 6.13 -2.41
N ASP A 22 18.44 5.83 -1.11
CA ASP A 22 19.13 4.68 -0.51
C ASP A 22 18.28 3.40 -0.52
N THR A 23 17.06 3.45 -1.07
CA THR A 23 16.11 2.33 -1.05
C THR A 23 15.58 1.95 -2.42
N VAL A 24 16.19 2.47 -3.51
CA VAL A 24 15.80 2.18 -4.89
C VAL A 24 15.80 0.67 -5.17
N GLU A 25 16.86 -0.04 -4.80
CA GLU A 25 16.96 -1.48 -5.05
C GLU A 25 15.95 -2.29 -4.22
N ALA A 26 15.75 -1.91 -2.95
CA ALA A 26 14.73 -2.55 -2.12
C ALA A 26 13.31 -2.31 -2.67
N PHE A 27 13.03 -1.11 -3.20
CA PHE A 27 11.79 -0.80 -3.90
C PHE A 27 11.60 -1.69 -5.14
N LYS A 28 12.62 -1.79 -6.01
CA LYS A 28 12.56 -2.62 -7.21
C LYS A 28 12.29 -4.08 -6.87
N LEU A 29 13.03 -4.65 -5.92
CA LEU A 29 12.83 -6.03 -5.47
C LEU A 29 11.40 -6.28 -4.97
N ASN A 30 10.89 -5.36 -4.14
CA ASN A 30 9.53 -5.45 -3.61
C ASN A 30 8.48 -5.41 -4.73
N MET A 31 8.66 -4.53 -5.71
CA MET A 31 7.72 -4.38 -6.83
C MET A 31 7.79 -5.56 -7.80
N HIS A 32 8.97 -6.11 -8.09
CA HIS A 32 9.09 -7.30 -8.92
C HIS A 32 8.43 -8.53 -8.28
N GLU A 33 8.52 -8.68 -6.95
CA GLU A 33 7.77 -9.72 -6.23
C GLU A 33 6.26 -9.50 -6.36
N ALA A 34 5.78 -8.26 -6.18
CA ALA A 34 4.36 -7.93 -6.34
C ALA A 34 3.85 -8.26 -7.75
N ILE A 35 4.63 -7.92 -8.80
CA ILE A 35 4.33 -8.24 -10.20
C ILE A 35 4.27 -9.76 -10.41
N SER A 36 5.25 -10.51 -9.90
CA SER A 36 5.28 -11.97 -9.99
C SER A 36 4.05 -12.61 -9.34
N ILE A 37 3.68 -12.16 -8.14
CA ILE A 37 2.45 -12.63 -7.45
C ILE A 37 1.20 -12.31 -8.27
N CYS A 38 1.13 -11.13 -8.89
CA CYS A 38 0.02 -10.75 -9.75
C CYS A 38 -0.07 -11.66 -10.98
N GLN A 39 1.04 -11.98 -11.63
CA GLN A 39 1.08 -12.91 -12.77
C GLN A 39 0.63 -14.33 -12.36
N ASP A 40 1.19 -14.86 -11.26
CA ASP A 40 0.86 -16.21 -10.75
C ASP A 40 -0.63 -16.35 -10.39
N LYS A 41 -1.22 -15.29 -9.86
CA LYS A 41 -2.64 -15.25 -9.46
C LYS A 41 -3.57 -14.67 -10.54
N SER A 42 -3.05 -14.30 -11.71
CA SER A 42 -3.82 -13.66 -12.79
C SER A 42 -4.51 -12.35 -12.36
N ILE A 43 -3.89 -11.59 -11.45
CA ILE A 43 -4.35 -10.28 -10.98
C ILE A 43 -3.98 -9.23 -12.02
N LYS A 44 -4.96 -8.39 -12.41
CA LYS A 44 -4.78 -7.37 -13.45
C LYS A 44 -4.61 -5.94 -12.91
N TYR A 45 -4.89 -5.72 -11.63
CA TYR A 45 -4.88 -4.39 -11.03
C TYR A 45 -3.96 -4.34 -9.82
N ILE A 46 -3.10 -3.33 -9.77
CA ILE A 46 -2.37 -2.93 -8.57
C ILE A 46 -2.85 -1.55 -8.16
N PHE A 47 -3.32 -1.43 -6.91
CA PHE A 47 -3.68 -0.17 -6.29
C PHE A 47 -2.57 0.28 -5.33
N PHE A 48 -1.97 1.44 -5.61
CA PHE A 48 -1.07 2.10 -4.68
C PHE A 48 -1.87 3.00 -3.74
N ALA A 49 -1.92 2.62 -2.48
CA ALA A 49 -2.60 3.37 -1.42
C ALA A 49 -1.70 4.45 -0.78
N GLY A 50 -0.96 5.18 -1.60
CA GLY A 50 -0.17 6.34 -1.21
C GLY A 50 1.29 6.04 -0.86
N ASP A 51 2.04 7.11 -0.68
CA ASP A 51 3.46 7.16 -0.29
C ASP A 51 4.39 6.29 -1.16
N LEU A 52 4.28 6.52 -2.48
CA LEU A 52 5.18 5.94 -3.47
C LEU A 52 6.63 6.39 -3.26
N VAL A 53 6.83 7.67 -2.93
CA VAL A 53 8.15 8.29 -2.74
C VAL A 53 8.39 8.68 -1.28
N LEU A 54 9.67 8.71 -0.87
CA LEU A 54 10.06 9.02 0.51
C LEU A 54 10.08 10.52 0.80
N SER A 55 10.59 11.33 -0.12
CA SER A 55 10.81 12.76 0.11
C SER A 55 9.68 13.62 -0.45
N ARG A 56 9.19 14.57 0.35
CA ARG A 56 8.24 15.60 -0.11
C ARG A 56 8.92 16.73 -0.89
N ALA A 57 10.22 16.95 -0.68
CA ALA A 57 10.91 18.14 -1.17
C ALA A 57 11.36 18.02 -2.62
N ALA A 58 11.99 16.90 -2.97
CA ALA A 58 12.53 16.66 -4.32
C ALA A 58 12.74 15.17 -4.57
N GLN A 59 12.74 14.79 -5.83
CA GLN A 59 13.09 13.44 -6.30
C GLN A 59 14.35 13.49 -7.16
N THR A 60 15.23 12.50 -7.02
CA THR A 60 16.39 12.34 -7.87
C THR A 60 16.02 11.59 -9.16
N LEU A 61 16.88 11.69 -10.18
CA LEU A 61 16.69 10.97 -11.43
C LEU A 61 16.57 9.44 -11.20
N ASP A 62 17.41 8.88 -10.33
CA ASP A 62 17.43 7.43 -10.04
C ASP A 62 16.09 6.95 -9.47
N ILE A 63 15.45 7.74 -8.60
CA ILE A 63 14.12 7.44 -8.05
C ILE A 63 13.07 7.44 -9.16
N LEU A 64 13.08 8.47 -10.02
CA LEU A 64 12.12 8.59 -11.11
C LEU A 64 12.28 7.47 -12.13
N LEU A 65 13.52 7.11 -12.48
CA LEU A 65 13.81 5.99 -13.39
C LEU A 65 13.41 4.65 -12.77
N ALA A 66 13.66 4.43 -11.47
CA ALA A 66 13.25 3.18 -10.82
C ALA A 66 11.74 2.99 -10.83
N ILE A 67 10.97 4.05 -10.60
CA ILE A 67 9.50 4.00 -10.67
C ILE A 67 9.05 3.79 -12.11
N HIS A 68 9.65 4.50 -13.06
CA HIS A 68 9.40 4.33 -14.49
C HIS A 68 9.57 2.87 -14.94
N ASP A 69 10.72 2.26 -14.61
CA ASP A 69 11.06 0.88 -15.00
C ASP A 69 10.07 -0.14 -14.41
N VAL A 70 9.65 0.06 -13.14
CA VAL A 70 8.63 -0.76 -12.49
C VAL A 70 7.28 -0.62 -13.18
N LEU A 71 6.88 0.58 -13.59
CA LEU A 71 5.60 0.80 -14.30
C LEU A 71 5.60 0.19 -15.70
N GLU A 72 6.74 0.24 -16.41
CA GLU A 72 6.90 -0.50 -17.68
C GLU A 72 6.84 -2.01 -17.44
N ALA A 73 7.47 -2.55 -16.38
CA ALA A 73 7.36 -3.97 -16.04
C ALA A 73 5.91 -4.37 -15.72
N CYS A 74 5.14 -3.54 -15.04
CA CYS A 74 3.70 -3.75 -14.84
C CYS A 74 2.96 -3.82 -16.19
N LYS A 75 3.26 -2.91 -17.12
CA LYS A 75 2.65 -2.87 -18.44
C LYS A 75 2.97 -4.11 -19.26
N GLU A 76 4.24 -4.54 -19.26
CA GLU A 76 4.68 -5.78 -19.94
C GLU A 76 3.99 -7.03 -19.35
N ALA A 77 3.71 -7.02 -18.04
CA ALA A 77 2.96 -8.05 -17.35
C ALA A 77 1.43 -7.97 -17.56
N GLY A 78 0.93 -6.97 -18.29
CA GLY A 78 -0.50 -6.73 -18.50
C GLY A 78 -1.24 -6.27 -17.25
N ILE A 79 -0.54 -5.56 -16.35
CA ILE A 79 -1.07 -5.04 -15.09
C ILE A 79 -1.36 -3.55 -15.23
N GLU A 80 -2.59 -3.17 -14.92
CA GLU A 80 -2.98 -1.77 -14.76
C GLU A 80 -2.70 -1.30 -13.33
N VAL A 81 -2.17 -0.09 -13.21
CA VAL A 81 -1.77 0.52 -11.93
C VAL A 81 -2.65 1.72 -11.65
N VAL A 82 -3.30 1.74 -10.50
CA VAL A 82 -4.09 2.88 -10.03
C VAL A 82 -3.43 3.45 -8.78
N MET A 83 -3.05 4.73 -8.81
CA MET A 83 -2.30 5.37 -7.73
C MET A 83 -3.08 6.50 -7.08
N ILE A 84 -3.10 6.54 -5.76
CA ILE A 84 -3.38 7.76 -5.01
C ILE A 84 -2.08 8.40 -4.53
N ASN A 85 -2.04 9.72 -4.45
CA ASN A 85 -0.96 10.41 -3.78
C ASN A 85 -1.12 10.27 -2.25
N GLY A 86 -0.08 9.83 -1.54
CA GLY A 86 0.02 9.95 -0.09
C GLY A 86 0.60 11.31 0.33
N ASN A 87 0.77 11.52 1.62
CA ASN A 87 1.27 12.78 2.14
C ASN A 87 2.75 13.04 1.80
N HIS A 88 3.56 11.99 1.57
CA HIS A 88 4.93 12.14 1.05
C HIS A 88 4.97 12.36 -0.46
N CYS A 89 3.90 12.10 -1.17
CA CYS A 89 3.83 12.37 -2.61
C CYS A 89 3.51 13.83 -2.95
N LYS A 90 3.15 14.66 -1.98
CA LYS A 90 2.70 16.04 -2.21
C LYS A 90 3.62 17.07 -1.54
N VAL A 91 4.11 18.03 -2.33
CA VAL A 91 4.81 19.22 -1.81
C VAL A 91 3.82 20.13 -1.08
N ASN A 92 2.68 20.41 -1.71
CA ASN A 92 1.55 21.11 -1.09
C ASN A 92 0.46 20.08 -0.80
N GLN A 93 0.14 19.89 0.47
CA GLN A 93 -0.77 18.85 0.95
C GLN A 93 -2.22 19.01 0.44
N GLU A 94 -2.67 20.24 0.20
CA GLU A 94 -4.00 20.54 -0.36
C GLU A 94 -4.02 20.52 -1.90
N SER A 95 -2.87 20.36 -2.56
CA SER A 95 -2.83 20.23 -4.02
C SER A 95 -3.51 18.92 -4.45
N PRO A 96 -4.33 18.90 -5.50
CA PRO A 96 -4.83 17.65 -6.06
C PRO A 96 -3.70 16.80 -6.68
N ARG A 97 -2.64 17.43 -7.21
CA ARG A 97 -1.52 16.74 -7.88
C ARG A 97 -0.29 16.63 -7.00
N GLY A 98 0.41 15.50 -7.16
CA GLY A 98 1.66 15.20 -6.47
C GLY A 98 2.65 14.47 -7.38
N TYR A 99 3.67 13.84 -6.79
CA TYR A 99 4.71 13.14 -7.56
C TYR A 99 4.21 11.96 -8.39
N CYS A 100 3.14 11.28 -7.99
CA CYS A 100 2.54 10.22 -8.79
C CYS A 100 2.11 10.71 -10.17
N ASN A 101 1.72 11.99 -10.30
CA ASN A 101 1.29 12.59 -11.56
C ASN A 101 2.40 12.77 -12.61
N VAL A 102 3.67 12.54 -12.26
CA VAL A 102 4.76 12.48 -13.24
C VAL A 102 4.58 11.28 -14.19
N PHE A 103 3.83 10.26 -13.74
CA PHE A 103 3.63 9.00 -14.44
C PHE A 103 2.23 8.85 -15.06
N ASP A 104 1.39 9.89 -15.06
CA ASP A 104 0.02 9.84 -15.59
C ASP A 104 -0.06 9.65 -17.12
N SER A 105 1.06 9.80 -17.83
CA SER A 105 1.15 9.57 -19.27
C SER A 105 1.33 8.09 -19.67
N PHE A 106 1.61 7.20 -18.73
CA PHE A 106 1.68 5.77 -19.00
C PHE A 106 0.30 5.21 -19.35
N SER A 107 0.21 4.39 -20.40
CA SER A 107 -1.07 3.86 -20.88
C SER A 107 -1.75 2.87 -19.92
N ASN A 108 -0.99 2.29 -19.00
CA ASN A 108 -1.46 1.36 -17.97
C ASN A 108 -1.52 1.99 -16.57
N VAL A 109 -1.42 3.32 -16.45
CA VAL A 109 -1.42 4.03 -15.16
C VAL A 109 -2.59 4.99 -15.09
N ILE A 110 -3.30 4.97 -13.97
CA ILE A 110 -4.31 5.96 -13.59
C ILE A 110 -3.84 6.62 -12.30
N VAL A 111 -3.63 7.92 -12.32
CA VAL A 111 -3.33 8.71 -11.12
C VAL A 111 -4.59 9.44 -10.68
N VAL A 112 -4.99 9.22 -9.44
CA VAL A 112 -6.19 9.82 -8.86
C VAL A 112 -5.82 11.17 -8.26
N ASP A 113 -6.25 12.27 -8.87
CA ASP A 113 -5.97 13.62 -8.39
C ASP A 113 -6.72 13.95 -7.09
N THR A 114 -7.99 13.63 -7.04
CA THR A 114 -8.86 13.89 -5.87
C THR A 114 -9.50 12.61 -5.38
N TYR A 115 -10.52 12.13 -6.10
CA TYR A 115 -11.17 10.85 -5.83
C TYR A 115 -11.61 10.16 -7.13
N LEU A 116 -11.82 8.85 -7.04
CA LEU A 116 -12.23 8.02 -8.16
C LEU A 116 -13.17 6.90 -7.69
N LYS A 117 -14.29 6.71 -8.41
CA LYS A 117 -15.08 5.48 -8.37
C LYS A 117 -14.52 4.55 -9.44
N PHE A 118 -13.89 3.45 -9.02
CA PHE A 118 -13.31 2.46 -9.93
C PHE A 118 -14.23 1.23 -10.04
N PRO A 119 -14.86 1.00 -11.20
CA PRO A 119 -15.78 -0.13 -11.40
C PRO A 119 -14.99 -1.41 -11.72
N ILE A 120 -14.49 -2.11 -10.69
CA ILE A 120 -13.71 -3.33 -10.90
C ILE A 120 -14.61 -4.52 -11.30
N LEU A 121 -15.77 -4.66 -10.65
CA LEU A 121 -16.81 -5.63 -10.96
C LEU A 121 -18.20 -5.00 -10.73
N LYS A 122 -19.25 -5.66 -11.24
CA LYS A 122 -20.63 -5.21 -11.02
C LYS A 122 -20.98 -5.15 -9.53
N ASP A 123 -20.56 -6.18 -8.79
CA ASP A 123 -20.93 -6.38 -7.38
C ASP A 123 -19.81 -5.97 -6.40
N VAL A 124 -18.65 -5.55 -6.89
CA VAL A 124 -17.53 -5.01 -6.10
C VAL A 124 -17.07 -3.69 -6.71
N GLN A 125 -17.14 -2.63 -5.94
CA GLN A 125 -16.73 -1.29 -6.35
C GLN A 125 -15.62 -0.78 -5.44
N ILE A 126 -14.64 -0.10 -6.01
CA ILE A 126 -13.53 0.50 -5.27
C ILE A 126 -13.65 2.02 -5.37
N GLY A 127 -13.72 2.69 -4.23
CA GLY A 127 -13.54 4.13 -4.11
C GLY A 127 -12.09 4.43 -3.72
N LEU A 128 -11.51 5.45 -4.33
CA LEU A 128 -10.15 5.91 -4.01
C LEU A 128 -10.19 7.40 -3.72
N ILE A 129 -9.42 7.85 -2.71
CA ILE A 129 -9.21 9.28 -2.43
C ILE A 129 -7.71 9.48 -2.22
N SER A 130 -7.11 10.41 -2.97
CA SER A 130 -5.75 10.90 -2.70
C SER A 130 -5.71 11.63 -1.36
N TYR A 131 -4.54 11.60 -0.71
CA TYR A 131 -4.33 12.29 0.56
C TYR A 131 -4.71 13.78 0.49
N PHE A 132 -5.44 14.22 1.47
CA PHE A 132 -5.66 15.61 1.82
C PHE A 132 -5.62 15.72 3.35
N PRO A 133 -5.15 16.83 3.94
CA PRO A 133 -5.09 16.93 5.39
C PRO A 133 -6.42 16.60 6.05
N GLU A 134 -6.40 15.84 7.14
CA GLU A 134 -7.58 15.37 7.88
C GLU A 134 -8.43 16.55 8.40
N GLN A 135 -7.78 17.66 8.75
CA GLN A 135 -8.45 18.92 9.13
C GLN A 135 -8.68 19.87 7.95
N GLY A 136 -8.30 19.47 6.74
CA GLY A 136 -8.49 20.19 5.49
C GLY A 136 -9.66 19.69 4.68
N THR A 137 -9.42 19.41 3.40
CA THR A 137 -10.50 19.10 2.44
C THR A 137 -10.85 17.63 2.34
N PHE A 138 -10.16 16.71 3.05
CA PHE A 138 -10.43 15.26 2.95
C PHE A 138 -11.90 14.89 3.18
N VAL A 139 -12.51 15.39 4.25
CA VAL A 139 -13.93 15.07 4.60
C VAL A 139 -14.88 15.53 3.51
N GLN A 140 -14.59 16.64 2.84
CA GLN A 140 -15.37 17.08 1.69
C GLN A 140 -15.22 16.09 0.52
N LYS A 141 -14.00 15.65 0.19
CA LYS A 141 -13.75 14.68 -0.88
C LYS A 141 -14.39 13.32 -0.61
N LEU A 142 -14.41 12.88 0.64
CA LEU A 142 -15.12 11.68 1.06
C LEU A 142 -16.62 11.79 0.79
N LYS A 143 -17.24 12.92 1.13
CA LYS A 143 -18.68 13.15 0.85
C LYS A 143 -18.97 13.16 -0.65
N GLU A 144 -18.16 13.87 -1.44
CA GLU A 144 -18.29 13.91 -2.90
C GLU A 144 -18.18 12.50 -3.52
N LEU A 145 -17.23 11.69 -3.06
CA LEU A 145 -17.12 10.29 -3.50
C LEU A 145 -18.32 9.45 -3.03
N GLU A 146 -18.80 9.63 -1.81
CA GLU A 146 -19.95 8.90 -1.29
C GLU A 146 -21.22 9.16 -2.14
N GLU A 147 -21.43 10.38 -2.62
CA GLU A 147 -22.57 10.73 -3.48
C GLU A 147 -22.59 9.90 -4.78
N VAL A 148 -21.41 9.63 -5.36
CA VAL A 148 -21.30 8.82 -6.59
C VAL A 148 -21.20 7.31 -6.33
N MET A 149 -20.73 6.90 -5.13
CA MET A 149 -20.60 5.50 -4.77
C MET A 149 -21.92 4.88 -4.28
N PHE A 150 -22.71 5.64 -3.51
CA PHE A 150 -23.95 5.16 -2.89
C PHE A 150 -25.19 5.54 -3.73
N ASP A 151 -25.17 5.17 -5.00
CA ASP A 151 -26.17 5.43 -6.04
C ASP A 151 -27.42 4.52 -5.98
N GLY A 152 -27.61 3.78 -4.89
CA GLY A 152 -28.72 2.83 -4.70
C GLY A 152 -28.43 1.44 -5.23
N THR A 153 -27.32 1.20 -5.92
CA THR A 153 -26.90 -0.14 -6.32
C THR A 153 -26.45 -0.98 -5.13
N LYS A 154 -26.73 -2.29 -5.19
CA LYS A 154 -26.24 -3.24 -4.18
C LYS A 154 -24.85 -3.73 -4.65
N ALA A 155 -23.79 -3.15 -4.10
CA ALA A 155 -22.42 -3.58 -4.34
C ALA A 155 -21.64 -3.63 -3.02
N PHE A 156 -20.65 -4.50 -2.95
CA PHE A 156 -19.64 -4.46 -1.88
C PHE A 156 -18.69 -3.30 -2.17
N ARG A 157 -18.58 -2.33 -1.26
CA ARG A 157 -17.81 -1.10 -1.48
C ARG A 157 -16.57 -1.09 -0.62
N ILE A 158 -15.44 -1.02 -1.29
CA ILE A 158 -14.11 -0.90 -0.67
C ILE A 158 -13.63 0.52 -0.89
N LEU A 159 -13.14 1.16 0.18
CA LEU A 159 -12.47 2.45 0.12
C LEU A 159 -10.96 2.26 0.29
N ILE A 160 -10.16 2.86 -0.56
CA ILE A 160 -8.69 2.90 -0.47
C ILE A 160 -8.27 4.35 -0.25
N ILE A 161 -7.58 4.62 0.85
CA ILE A 161 -7.16 5.96 1.29
C ILE A 161 -5.78 5.94 1.93
N HIS A 162 -5.23 7.14 2.18
CA HIS A 162 -3.94 7.32 2.85
C HIS A 162 -4.06 8.41 3.91
N GLU A 163 -4.56 8.06 5.09
CA GLU A 163 -4.98 9.03 6.12
C GLU A 163 -4.68 8.54 7.54
N GLY A 164 -4.54 9.50 8.47
CA GLY A 164 -4.54 9.23 9.90
C GLY A 164 -5.96 9.00 10.44
N ILE A 165 -6.25 7.83 10.98
CA ILE A 165 -7.53 7.48 11.61
C ILE A 165 -7.30 7.14 13.07
N ARG A 166 -8.08 7.73 13.99
CA ARG A 166 -7.98 7.50 15.44
C ARG A 166 -8.02 6.02 15.79
N GLY A 167 -7.02 5.58 16.55
CA GLY A 167 -6.81 4.19 16.91
C GLY A 167 -5.78 3.47 16.04
N GLY A 168 -5.21 4.14 15.03
CA GLY A 168 -4.11 3.62 14.21
C GLY A 168 -2.80 3.55 14.98
N LEU A 169 -2.55 4.51 15.87
CA LEU A 169 -1.43 4.54 16.79
C LEU A 169 -1.91 4.41 18.25
N CYS A 170 -1.00 4.03 19.14
CA CYS A 170 -1.29 3.93 20.59
C CYS A 170 -1.66 5.28 21.21
N GLU A 171 -1.09 6.38 20.70
CA GLU A 171 -1.42 7.75 21.09
C GLU A 171 -2.21 8.41 19.96
N ALA A 172 -3.55 8.37 20.09
CA ALA A 172 -4.45 9.05 19.16
C ALA A 172 -4.26 10.56 19.25
N THR A 173 -4.04 11.21 18.12
CA THR A 173 -4.01 12.66 18.04
C THR A 173 -5.42 13.21 17.78
N GLU A 174 -5.73 14.42 18.27
CA GLU A 174 -7.03 15.04 18.01
C GLU A 174 -7.22 15.41 16.52
N THR A 175 -6.13 15.44 15.77
CA THR A 175 -6.12 15.78 14.35
C THR A 175 -6.60 14.63 13.45
N GLU A 176 -6.50 13.38 13.92
CA GLU A 176 -6.89 12.21 13.15
C GLU A 176 -8.40 12.06 12.94
N LEU A 177 -8.77 11.45 11.82
CA LEU A 177 -10.16 11.23 11.44
C LEU A 177 -10.86 10.24 12.39
N PRO A 178 -12.12 10.50 12.79
CA PRO A 178 -12.86 9.53 13.58
C PRO A 178 -13.34 8.34 12.71
N ALA A 179 -13.13 7.11 13.18
CA ALA A 179 -13.50 5.87 12.49
C ALA A 179 -14.98 5.83 12.03
N LYS A 180 -15.89 6.50 12.76
CA LYS A 180 -17.32 6.59 12.41
C LYS A 180 -17.62 7.22 11.05
N LEU A 181 -16.70 8.03 10.50
CA LEU A 181 -16.86 8.61 9.16
C LEU A 181 -16.99 7.54 8.07
N PHE A 182 -16.42 6.38 8.31
CA PHE A 182 -16.35 5.29 7.33
C PHE A 182 -17.40 4.19 7.54
N SER A 183 -18.42 4.45 8.38
CA SER A 183 -19.41 3.44 8.76
C SER A 183 -20.29 2.91 7.62
N LYS A 184 -20.39 3.65 6.51
CA LYS A 184 -21.15 3.23 5.31
C LYS A 184 -20.39 2.23 4.43
N TRP A 185 -19.06 2.19 4.56
CA TRP A 185 -18.21 1.38 3.71
C TRP A 185 -18.13 -0.06 4.22
N ASN A 186 -18.19 -1.03 3.31
CA ASN A 186 -18.05 -2.44 3.68
C ASN A 186 -16.63 -2.76 4.14
N LYS A 187 -15.61 -2.14 3.49
CA LYS A 187 -14.21 -2.23 3.88
C LYS A 187 -13.48 -0.94 3.56
N VAL A 188 -12.55 -0.56 4.43
CA VAL A 188 -11.63 0.58 4.23
C VAL A 188 -10.21 0.05 4.40
N LEU A 189 -9.40 0.15 3.35
CA LEU A 189 -7.99 -0.21 3.31
C LEU A 189 -7.18 1.09 3.35
N VAL A 190 -6.36 1.24 4.37
CA VAL A 190 -5.70 2.50 4.70
C VAL A 190 -4.19 2.34 4.61
N GLY A 191 -3.50 3.20 3.85
CA GLY A 191 -2.05 3.41 3.93
C GLY A 191 -1.71 4.37 5.07
N HIS A 192 -0.45 4.87 5.11
CA HIS A 192 0.07 5.88 6.03
C HIS A 192 0.78 5.31 7.27
N TYR A 193 0.17 4.37 8.01
CA TYR A 193 0.86 3.71 9.13
C TYR A 193 1.45 2.39 8.67
N HIS A 194 2.77 2.24 8.92
CA HIS A 194 3.55 1.15 8.33
C HIS A 194 3.30 -0.22 8.95
N ASN A 195 2.81 -0.31 10.19
CA ASN A 195 2.43 -1.58 10.79
C ASN A 195 0.95 -1.87 10.51
N ARG A 196 0.66 -3.12 10.14
CA ARG A 196 -0.73 -3.56 9.95
C ARG A 196 -1.51 -3.44 11.25
N ASN A 197 -2.70 -2.89 11.16
CA ASN A 197 -3.57 -2.74 12.34
C ASN A 197 -5.04 -2.68 11.92
N THR A 198 -5.90 -3.39 12.66
CA THR A 198 -7.36 -3.31 12.48
C THR A 198 -7.96 -2.38 13.53
N ILE A 199 -8.47 -1.24 13.09
CA ILE A 199 -9.07 -0.22 13.95
C ILE A 199 -10.54 -0.55 14.26
N ALA A 200 -11.26 -1.03 13.27
CA ALA A 200 -12.66 -1.40 13.34
C ALA A 200 -12.93 -2.60 12.42
N PRO A 201 -14.05 -3.31 12.55
CA PRO A 201 -14.34 -4.48 11.71
C PRO A 201 -14.23 -4.22 10.20
N ASN A 202 -14.49 -2.99 9.79
CA ASN A 202 -14.43 -2.56 8.40
C ASN A 202 -13.22 -1.68 8.07
N ILE A 203 -12.34 -1.32 9.01
CA ILE A 203 -11.20 -0.41 8.80
C ILE A 203 -9.90 -1.10 9.17
N GLU A 204 -8.98 -1.15 8.22
CA GLU A 204 -7.68 -1.80 8.39
C GLU A 204 -6.56 -0.96 7.74
N TYR A 205 -5.52 -0.65 8.51
CA TYR A 205 -4.23 -0.25 7.96
C TYR A 205 -3.57 -1.47 7.33
N ILE A 206 -3.29 -1.41 6.04
CA ILE A 206 -2.68 -2.51 5.30
C ILE A 206 -1.18 -2.66 5.57
N GLY A 207 -0.59 -1.65 6.21
CA GLY A 207 0.84 -1.57 6.47
C GLY A 207 1.67 -1.30 5.22
N SER A 208 2.95 -1.03 5.41
CA SER A 208 3.88 -0.83 4.31
C SER A 208 4.18 -2.15 3.60
N SER A 209 4.46 -2.07 2.31
CA SER A 209 4.84 -3.23 1.50
C SER A 209 6.21 -3.80 1.87
N ARG A 210 7.07 -3.02 2.53
CA ARG A 210 8.39 -3.42 3.03
C ARG A 210 8.67 -2.77 4.39
N GLN A 211 9.63 -3.32 5.15
CA GLN A 211 10.09 -2.73 6.40
C GLN A 211 11.06 -1.57 6.11
N HIS A 212 10.90 -0.43 6.80
CA HIS A 212 11.72 0.77 6.60
C HIS A 212 12.76 0.99 7.69
N ASN A 213 12.50 0.50 8.90
CA ASN A 213 13.38 0.71 10.05
C ASN A 213 13.17 -0.36 11.14
N PHE A 214 14.01 -0.32 12.17
CA PHE A 214 13.98 -1.25 13.30
C PHE A 214 12.76 -1.10 14.24
N GLY A 215 12.02 -0.01 14.15
CA GLY A 215 10.82 0.24 14.97
C GLY A 215 9.55 -0.39 14.40
N GLU A 216 9.64 -0.96 13.21
CA GLU A 216 8.53 -1.61 12.53
C GLU A 216 8.55 -3.13 12.73
N ASP A 217 7.37 -3.75 12.72
CA ASP A 217 7.26 -5.20 12.68
C ASP A 217 7.69 -5.79 11.32
N GLU A 218 7.86 -7.10 11.26
CA GLU A 218 8.25 -7.82 10.05
C GLU A 218 7.05 -8.25 9.18
N GLU A 219 5.82 -7.93 9.59
CA GLU A 219 4.60 -8.29 8.87
C GLU A 219 4.32 -7.30 7.73
N LYS A 220 5.21 -7.30 6.73
CA LYS A 220 5.16 -6.46 5.54
C LYS A 220 4.75 -7.27 4.32
N GLY A 221 4.04 -6.63 3.40
CA GLY A 221 3.59 -7.32 2.20
C GLY A 221 2.43 -6.64 1.48
N TYR A 222 1.55 -7.46 0.94
CA TYR A 222 0.52 -7.05 -0.01
C TYR A 222 -0.86 -7.51 0.45
N THR A 223 -1.89 -6.73 0.15
CA THR A 223 -3.28 -7.11 0.39
C THR A 223 -3.94 -7.47 -0.94
N VAL A 224 -4.46 -8.67 -1.07
CA VAL A 224 -5.16 -9.14 -2.28
C VAL A 224 -6.67 -9.10 -2.04
N ILE A 225 -7.40 -8.48 -2.97
CA ILE A 225 -8.87 -8.40 -2.97
C ILE A 225 -9.43 -9.48 -3.87
N TYR A 226 -10.54 -10.08 -3.46
CA TYR A 226 -11.25 -11.15 -4.17
C TYR A 226 -12.61 -10.69 -4.70
N THR A 227 -13.18 -11.47 -5.64
CA THR A 227 -14.46 -11.19 -6.30
C THR A 227 -15.67 -11.12 -5.37
N ASP A 228 -15.58 -11.68 -4.17
CA ASP A 228 -16.62 -11.59 -3.12
C ASP A 228 -16.42 -10.40 -2.16
N GLY A 229 -15.42 -9.55 -2.43
CA GLY A 229 -15.04 -8.43 -1.58
C GLY A 229 -14.20 -8.82 -0.36
N SER A 230 -13.91 -10.11 -0.17
CA SER A 230 -12.94 -10.54 0.84
C SER A 230 -11.53 -10.13 0.46
N HIS A 231 -10.62 -10.11 1.41
CA HIS A 231 -9.21 -9.82 1.16
C HIS A 231 -8.33 -10.72 2.03
N GLU A 232 -7.08 -10.89 1.60
CA GLU A 232 -6.05 -11.59 2.35
C GLU A 232 -4.73 -10.84 2.30
N PHE A 233 -3.91 -11.03 3.33
CA PHE A 233 -2.55 -10.54 3.38
C PHE A 233 -1.58 -11.59 2.86
N ILE A 234 -0.66 -11.16 1.99
CA ILE A 234 0.47 -11.95 1.51
C ILE A 234 1.75 -11.30 2.04
N LYS A 235 2.44 -12.00 2.94
CA LYS A 235 3.73 -11.53 3.47
C LYS A 235 4.78 -11.55 2.36
N ASN A 236 5.50 -10.45 2.19
CA ASN A 236 6.59 -10.38 1.23
C ASN A 236 7.77 -11.28 1.65
N GLN A 237 8.52 -11.76 0.67
CA GLN A 237 9.74 -12.54 0.85
C GLN A 237 10.98 -11.75 0.40
N ALA A 238 10.84 -10.94 -0.65
CA ALA A 238 11.91 -10.17 -1.28
C ALA A 238 12.15 -8.83 -0.59
N ASN A 239 12.62 -8.85 0.67
CA ASN A 239 12.88 -7.61 1.42
C ASN A 239 13.99 -7.73 2.45
N ILE A 240 14.67 -6.60 2.65
CA ILE A 240 15.56 -6.42 3.81
C ILE A 240 14.71 -6.47 5.08
N ARG A 241 15.16 -7.22 6.08
CA ARG A 241 14.55 -7.28 7.42
C ARG A 241 15.45 -6.58 8.43
N TYR A 242 14.87 -5.66 9.18
CA TYR A 242 15.53 -4.98 10.30
C TYR A 242 15.19 -5.76 11.58
N ARG A 243 16.18 -6.41 12.18
CA ARG A 243 15.99 -7.21 13.40
C ARG A 243 16.85 -6.68 14.52
N VAL A 244 16.28 -6.61 15.72
CA VAL A 244 17.02 -6.35 16.93
C VAL A 244 17.34 -7.70 17.57
N ILE A 245 18.62 -8.01 17.70
CA ILE A 245 19.10 -9.22 18.35
C ILE A 245 19.59 -8.83 19.74
N ASP A 246 18.93 -9.33 20.79
CA ASP A 246 19.35 -9.13 22.16
C ASP A 246 20.49 -10.12 22.48
N VAL A 247 21.69 -9.58 22.67
CA VAL A 247 22.92 -10.33 23.03
C VAL A 247 23.18 -10.32 24.54
N SER A 248 22.15 -10.21 25.38
CA SER A 248 22.32 -10.30 26.84
C SER A 248 23.06 -11.58 27.22
N ALA A 249 23.85 -11.54 28.33
CA ALA A 249 24.71 -12.62 28.75
C ALA A 249 24.00 -13.97 29.00
N GLU A 250 22.68 -13.92 29.27
CA GLU A 250 21.84 -15.10 29.44
C GLU A 250 21.52 -15.83 28.13
N ARG A 251 21.54 -15.14 26.99
CA ARG A 251 21.32 -15.70 25.65
C ARG A 251 22.57 -15.93 24.83
N ALA A 252 23.73 -15.46 25.28
CA ALA A 252 25.00 -15.51 24.54
C ALA A 252 25.52 -16.93 24.25
N GLY A 253 24.86 -17.98 24.72
CA GLY A 253 25.30 -19.38 24.57
C GLY A 253 24.53 -20.20 23.53
N LEU A 254 23.39 -19.73 22.98
CA LEU A 254 22.46 -20.68 22.36
C LEU A 254 21.91 -20.21 21.03
N ASN A 255 22.18 -19.58 20.14
CA ASN A 255 21.58 -19.39 18.80
C ASN A 255 21.90 -18.07 18.07
N LEU A 256 22.82 -17.25 18.60
CA LEU A 256 23.19 -16.02 17.88
C LEU A 256 23.72 -16.32 16.47
N MET A 257 24.50 -17.39 16.34
CA MET A 257 25.08 -17.80 15.04
C MET A 257 24.01 -18.37 14.10
N ASP A 258 22.99 -19.02 14.62
CA ASP A 258 21.90 -19.56 13.79
C ASP A 258 20.92 -18.45 13.38
N GLU A 259 20.64 -17.49 14.26
CA GLU A 259 19.88 -16.29 13.94
C GLU A 259 20.62 -15.40 12.92
N LEU A 260 21.94 -15.18 13.10
CA LEU A 260 22.76 -14.46 12.14
C LEU A 260 22.89 -15.18 10.79
N ARG A 261 22.94 -16.51 10.78
CA ARG A 261 22.93 -17.30 9.53
C ARG A 261 21.58 -17.20 8.83
N ALA A 262 20.46 -17.24 9.55
CA ALA A 262 19.12 -17.04 8.98
C ALA A 262 18.98 -15.67 8.32
N VAL A 263 19.59 -14.62 8.87
CA VAL A 263 19.61 -13.27 8.30
C VAL A 263 20.50 -13.19 7.05
N SER A 264 21.64 -13.91 7.01
CA SER A 264 22.56 -13.86 5.87
C SER A 264 22.07 -14.62 4.63
N TYR A 265 21.18 -15.60 4.79
CA TYR A 265 20.60 -16.36 3.66
C TYR A 265 19.56 -15.60 2.83
N THR A 266 19.05 -14.49 3.32
CA THR A 266 18.10 -13.64 2.58
C THR A 266 18.78 -12.60 1.68
N HIS A 267 20.11 -12.59 1.57
CA HIS A 267 20.90 -11.51 0.94
C HIS A 267 21.93 -11.96 -0.09
N LEU A 268 21.78 -13.12 -0.72
CA LEU A 268 22.59 -13.43 -1.89
C LEU A 268 21.73 -13.30 -3.15
N PRO A 269 21.90 -12.22 -3.95
CA PRO A 269 21.46 -12.27 -5.33
C PRO A 269 22.34 -13.34 -6.02
N ALA A 270 21.67 -14.31 -6.63
CA ALA A 270 22.33 -15.19 -7.57
C ALA A 270 22.77 -14.35 -8.79
N HIS A 271 23.97 -13.81 -8.71
CA HIS A 271 24.73 -13.42 -9.89
C HIS A 271 25.79 -14.50 -10.10
N GLU A 272 25.44 -15.48 -10.90
CA GLU A 272 26.44 -16.25 -11.61
C GLU A 272 26.18 -16.16 -13.11
N THR A 273 27.14 -15.50 -13.74
CA THR A 273 27.68 -15.56 -15.14
C THR A 273 26.65 -15.57 -16.27
#